data_1060227f22e189e6840b24a8f73e0827
#
_entry.id   1060227f22e189e6840b24a8f73e0827
#
_cell.length_a   1.000
_cell.length_b   1.000
_cell.length_c   1.000
_cell.angle_alpha   90.00
_cell.angle_beta   90.00
_cell.angle_gamma   90.00
#
_symmetry.space_group_name_H-M   'P 1'
#
loop_
_entity.id
_entity.type
_entity.pdbx_description
1 polymer ?
#
loop_
_entity_poly.entity_id
_entity_poly.type
_entity_poly.pdbx_seq_one_letter_code
_entity_poly.pdbx_strand_id
1 'polypeptide(L)'
;MSEFVVKSSTLNSNYEFKDVNIIVSGNFQKNAQDGKMISISGECYRNVDGNMGDSFGYFNGYPSPNSEEMSYDLSQMKRADNNIVWDAIEAIEAEVLPTE
;
A
#
# COMPACT_ATOMS: atom_id res chain seq x y z
N MET A 1 -13.00 7.94 6.76
CA MET A 1 -13.47 7.03 5.72
C MET A 1 -12.36 6.79 4.71
N SER A 2 -12.13 5.56 4.33
CA SER A 2 -11.03 5.24 3.42
C SER A 2 -11.56 4.97 2.01
N GLU A 3 -10.73 5.25 1.03
CA GLU A 3 -11.00 4.95 -0.38
C GLU A 3 -9.82 4.19 -0.96
N PHE A 4 -10.10 3.21 -1.78
CA PHE A 4 -9.09 2.48 -2.53
C PHE A 4 -9.51 2.43 -3.99
N VAL A 5 -8.64 2.92 -4.87
CA VAL A 5 -8.92 3.01 -6.30
C VAL A 5 -7.79 2.36 -7.08
N VAL A 6 -8.15 1.43 -7.96
CA VAL A 6 -7.21 0.85 -8.92
C VAL A 6 -7.34 1.62 -10.22
N LYS A 7 -6.27 2.31 -10.60
CA LYS A 7 -6.29 3.21 -11.75
C LYS A 7 -5.96 2.52 -13.07
N SER A 8 -5.28 1.39 -13.00
CA SER A 8 -5.04 0.55 -14.17
C SER A 8 -4.99 -0.89 -13.69
N SER A 9 -5.42 -1.79 -14.56
CA SER A 9 -5.49 -3.20 -14.19
C SER A 9 -4.84 -4.06 -15.26
N THR A 10 -3.62 -4.47 -14.97
CA THR A 10 -2.86 -5.44 -15.75
C THR A 10 -2.12 -6.29 -14.73
N LEU A 11 -1.05 -6.96 -15.11
CA LEU A 11 -0.17 -7.64 -14.14
C LEU A 11 0.43 -6.64 -13.16
N ASN A 12 0.64 -5.40 -13.62
CA ASN A 12 1.00 -4.27 -12.76
C ASN A 12 -0.20 -3.36 -12.64
N SER A 13 -0.63 -3.08 -11.44
CA SER A 13 -1.75 -2.19 -11.17
C SER A 13 -1.29 -0.99 -10.36
N ASN A 14 -1.75 0.18 -10.76
CA ASN A 14 -1.55 1.40 -9.99
C ASN A 14 -2.74 1.60 -9.07
N TYR A 15 -2.49 2.04 -7.86
CA TYR A 15 -3.57 2.26 -6.90
C TYR A 15 -3.36 3.56 -6.14
N GLU A 16 -4.43 4.03 -5.54
CA GLU A 16 -4.39 5.13 -4.58
C GLU A 16 -5.26 4.75 -3.39
N PHE A 17 -4.70 4.88 -2.20
CA PHE A 17 -5.42 4.69 -0.96
C PHE A 17 -5.50 6.03 -0.24
N LYS A 18 -6.68 6.38 0.22
CA LYS A 18 -6.90 7.65 0.92
C LYS A 18 -7.64 7.41 2.23
N ASP A 19 -7.09 7.94 3.29
CA ASP A 19 -7.68 7.92 4.62
C ASP A 19 -7.60 9.34 5.18
N VAL A 20 -8.19 9.55 6.32
CA VAL A 20 -8.25 10.90 6.91
C VAL A 20 -6.85 11.47 7.21
N ASN A 21 -5.89 10.60 7.47
CA ASN A 21 -4.52 11.02 7.85
C ASN A 21 -3.51 10.90 6.74
N ILE A 22 -3.78 10.12 5.69
CA ILE A 22 -2.75 9.71 4.76
C ILE A 22 -3.33 9.46 3.37
N ILE A 23 -2.51 9.74 2.37
CA ILE A 23 -2.78 9.31 1.00
C ILE A 23 -1.58 8.48 0.56
N VAL A 24 -1.83 7.28 0.05
CA VAL A 24 -0.79 6.39 -0.46
C VAL A 24 -1.00 6.22 -1.95
N SER A 25 0.04 6.46 -2.72
CA SER A 25 0.01 6.25 -4.16
C SER A 25 1.12 5.26 -4.53
N GLY A 26 0.77 4.19 -5.21
CA GLY A 26 1.76 3.19 -5.54
C GLY A 26 1.27 2.20 -6.55
N ASN A 27 1.92 1.04 -6.58
CA ASN A 27 1.54 -0.03 -7.48
C ASN A 27 1.73 -1.39 -6.82
N PHE A 28 1.12 -2.41 -7.42
CA PHE A 28 1.33 -3.79 -7.00
C PHE A 28 1.35 -4.69 -8.22
N GLN A 29 2.04 -5.82 -8.08
CA GLN A 29 2.10 -6.87 -9.09
C GLN A 29 1.54 -8.15 -8.54
N LYS A 30 0.78 -8.86 -9.36
CA LYS A 30 0.26 -10.18 -9.02
C LYS A 30 0.69 -11.19 -10.06
N ASN A 31 0.85 -12.43 -9.63
CA ASN A 31 1.13 -13.54 -10.53
C ASN A 31 -0.12 -13.85 -11.34
N ALA A 32 0.03 -13.92 -12.67
CA ALA A 32 -1.09 -14.15 -13.57
C ALA A 32 -1.74 -15.53 -13.38
N GLN A 33 -0.99 -16.51 -12.90
CA GLN A 33 -1.46 -17.88 -12.79
C GLN A 33 -2.25 -18.15 -11.51
N ASP A 34 -1.81 -17.61 -10.39
CA ASP A 34 -2.43 -17.91 -9.11
C ASP A 34 -3.02 -16.68 -8.40
N GLY A 35 -2.82 -15.49 -8.96
CA GLY A 35 -3.34 -14.25 -8.38
C GLY A 35 -2.64 -13.82 -7.11
N LYS A 36 -1.55 -14.46 -6.73
CA LYS A 36 -0.83 -14.11 -5.52
C LYS A 36 0.02 -12.86 -5.73
N MET A 37 0.16 -12.08 -4.65
CA MET A 37 0.96 -10.87 -4.68
C MET A 37 2.43 -11.19 -4.91
N ILE A 38 3.05 -10.49 -5.86
CA ILE A 38 4.48 -10.56 -6.10
C ILE A 38 5.19 -9.42 -5.37
N SER A 39 4.64 -8.23 -5.47
CA SER A 39 5.21 -7.05 -4.81
C SER A 39 4.16 -5.97 -4.70
N ILE A 40 4.37 -5.07 -3.75
CA ILE A 40 3.54 -3.88 -3.60
C ILE A 40 4.44 -2.76 -3.11
N SER A 41 4.18 -1.55 -3.57
CA SER A 41 4.89 -0.38 -3.10
C SER A 41 3.95 0.79 -2.99
N GLY A 42 4.34 1.78 -2.20
CA GLY A 42 3.56 2.99 -2.06
C GLY A 42 4.38 4.12 -1.49
N GLU A 43 4.10 5.32 -1.97
CA GLU A 43 4.64 6.54 -1.41
C GLU A 43 3.56 7.20 -0.56
N CYS A 44 3.93 7.63 0.63
CA CYS A 44 3.00 8.12 1.63
C CYS A 44 3.03 9.63 1.67
N TYR A 45 1.85 10.24 1.60
CA TYR A 45 1.68 11.69 1.61
C TYR A 45 0.74 12.09 2.74
N ARG A 46 0.91 13.28 3.25
CA ARG A 46 -0.06 13.86 4.18
C ARG A 46 -1.37 14.14 3.43
N ASN A 47 -2.47 13.84 4.07
CA ASN A 47 -3.77 14.19 3.53
C ASN A 47 -4.15 15.59 4.04
N VAL A 48 -4.17 16.55 3.12
CA VAL A 48 -4.53 17.94 3.43
C VAL A 48 -5.85 18.25 2.73
N ASP A 49 -6.93 18.09 3.49
CA ASP A 49 -8.30 18.34 3.00
C ASP A 49 -8.64 17.54 1.73
N GLY A 50 -8.18 16.28 1.69
CA GLY A 50 -8.42 15.41 0.55
C GLY A 50 -7.37 15.50 -0.55
N ASN A 51 -6.39 16.38 -0.40
CA ASN A 51 -5.32 16.56 -1.40
C ASN A 51 -3.99 16.04 -0.89
N MET A 52 -3.16 15.56 -1.80
CA MET A 52 -1.81 15.15 -1.45
C MET A 52 -0.99 16.33 -0.95
N GLY A 53 -0.52 16.19 0.29
CA GLY A 53 0.42 17.13 0.86
C GLY A 53 1.85 16.65 0.65
N ASP A 54 2.71 16.90 1.63
CA ASP A 54 4.11 16.51 1.55
C ASP A 54 4.28 15.01 1.68
N SER A 55 5.21 14.45 0.91
CA SER A 55 5.61 13.06 1.07
C SER A 55 6.37 12.90 2.39
N PHE A 56 6.08 11.83 3.14
CA PHE A 56 6.77 11.59 4.40
C PHE A 56 7.36 10.19 4.49
N GLY A 57 7.49 9.51 3.38
CA GLY A 57 8.13 8.21 3.33
C GLY A 57 7.49 7.30 2.30
N TYR A 58 8.02 6.10 2.19
CA TYR A 58 7.50 5.10 1.25
C TYR A 58 7.74 3.72 1.80
N PHE A 59 7.03 2.74 1.25
CA PHE A 59 7.21 1.35 1.65
C PHE A 59 7.29 0.45 0.43
N ASN A 60 7.92 -0.70 0.62
CA ASN A 60 7.95 -1.79 -0.35
C ASN A 60 7.57 -3.06 0.38
N GLY A 61 6.75 -3.88 -0.26
CA GLY A 61 6.33 -5.15 0.30
C GLY A 61 6.50 -6.28 -0.69
N TYR A 62 6.79 -7.45 -0.18
CA TYR A 62 6.93 -8.66 -0.97
C TYR A 62 6.64 -9.87 -0.08
N PRO A 63 6.25 -11.01 -0.68
CA PRO A 63 5.92 -12.19 0.12
C PRO A 63 7.14 -12.71 0.85
N SER A 64 6.93 -13.13 2.08
CA SER A 64 7.99 -13.78 2.86
C SER A 64 8.30 -15.15 2.27
N PRO A 65 9.57 -15.56 2.22
CA PRO A 65 9.95 -16.83 1.59
C PRO A 65 9.32 -18.07 2.23
N ASN A 66 9.03 -18.02 3.51
CA ASN A 66 8.57 -19.18 4.27
C ASN A 66 7.18 -19.01 4.84
N SER A 67 6.42 -18.04 4.38
CA SER A 67 5.08 -17.79 4.90
C SER A 67 4.22 -17.10 3.84
N GLU A 68 2.92 -17.09 4.05
CA GLU A 68 2.01 -16.39 3.16
C GLU A 68 1.89 -14.91 3.50
N GLU A 69 2.56 -14.49 4.56
CA GLU A 69 2.51 -13.10 4.99
C GLU A 69 3.45 -12.25 4.16
N MET A 70 3.08 -10.97 4.02
CA MET A 70 3.91 -10.00 3.35
C MET A 70 4.91 -9.40 4.31
N SER A 71 6.12 -9.17 3.83
CA SER A 71 7.15 -8.44 4.56
C SER A 71 7.26 -7.04 3.97
N TYR A 72 7.43 -6.04 4.83
CA TYR A 72 7.48 -4.65 4.40
C TYR A 72 8.73 -3.95 4.90
N ASP A 73 9.32 -3.16 4.00
CA ASP A 73 10.38 -2.22 4.33
C ASP A 73 9.81 -0.80 4.27
N LEU A 74 9.88 -0.08 5.37
CA LEU A 74 9.44 1.30 5.45
C LEU A 74 10.67 2.20 5.46
N SER A 75 10.70 3.17 4.57
CA SER A 75 11.86 4.03 4.38
C SER A 75 11.51 5.49 4.60
N GLN A 76 12.45 6.23 5.19
CA GLN A 76 12.38 7.67 5.41
C GLN A 76 11.20 8.10 6.29
N MET A 77 10.68 7.20 7.09
CA MET A 77 9.55 7.50 7.97
C MET A 77 10.00 7.85 9.37
N LYS A 78 9.33 8.82 9.96
CA LYS A 78 9.53 9.14 11.36
C LYS A 78 8.79 8.13 12.21
N ARG A 79 9.29 7.92 13.43
CA ARG A 79 8.67 6.96 14.35
C ARG A 79 7.18 7.27 14.58
N ALA A 80 6.83 8.54 14.66
CA ALA A 80 5.43 8.94 14.90
C ALA A 80 4.49 8.56 13.77
N ASP A 81 5.02 8.37 12.55
CA ASP A 81 4.20 8.06 11.38
C ASP A 81 4.06 6.56 11.14
N ASN A 82 4.85 5.73 11.80
CA ASN A 82 4.83 4.28 11.56
C ASN A 82 3.45 3.67 11.76
N ASN A 83 2.77 4.00 12.84
CA ASN A 83 1.45 3.41 13.12
C ASN A 83 0.42 3.79 12.06
N ILE A 84 0.47 5.03 11.60
CA ILE A 84 -0.44 5.51 10.54
C ILE A 84 -0.20 4.72 9.26
N VAL A 85 1.06 4.50 8.91
CA VAL A 85 1.44 3.76 7.70
C VAL A 85 1.06 2.29 7.83
N TRP A 86 1.32 1.66 8.98
CA TRP A 86 0.94 0.26 9.18
C TRP A 86 -0.57 0.05 9.10
N ASP A 87 -1.35 0.97 9.64
CA ASP A 87 -2.80 0.91 9.52
C ASP A 87 -3.24 1.03 8.06
N ALA A 88 -2.58 1.92 7.30
CA ALA A 88 -2.87 2.06 5.87
C ALA A 88 -2.48 0.79 5.10
N ILE A 89 -1.33 0.20 5.40
CA ILE A 89 -0.89 -1.04 4.77
C ILE A 89 -1.91 -2.16 5.02
N GLU A 90 -2.37 -2.28 6.25
CA GLU A 90 -3.36 -3.30 6.60
C GLU A 90 -4.66 -3.12 5.80
N ALA A 91 -5.13 -1.88 5.67
CA ALA A 91 -6.32 -1.58 4.90
C ALA A 91 -6.12 -1.85 3.41
N ILE A 92 -4.94 -1.53 2.88
CA ILE A 92 -4.61 -1.82 1.48
C ILE A 92 -4.55 -3.33 1.24
N GLU A 93 -3.94 -4.08 2.15
CA GLU A 93 -3.90 -5.54 2.04
C GLU A 93 -5.29 -6.14 1.97
N ALA A 94 -6.22 -5.63 2.76
CA ALA A 94 -7.59 -6.12 2.77
C ALA A 94 -8.27 -5.95 1.41
N GLU A 95 -7.84 -4.97 0.62
CA GLU A 95 -8.41 -4.70 -0.70
C GLU A 95 -7.72 -5.48 -1.81
N VAL A 96 -6.42 -5.74 -1.69
CA VAL A 96 -5.65 -6.30 -2.80
C VAL A 96 -5.32 -7.78 -2.65
N LEU A 97 -5.25 -8.29 -1.42
CA LEU A 97 -4.98 -9.70 -1.20
C LEU A 97 -6.26 -10.52 -1.32
N PRO A 98 -6.16 -11.77 -1.82
CA PRO A 98 -7.36 -12.61 -1.91
C PRO A 98 -7.93 -12.85 -0.53
N THR A 99 -9.24 -12.74 -0.43
CA THR A 99 -9.96 -13.09 0.80
C THR A 99 -10.63 -14.44 0.60
N GLU A 100 -10.60 -15.23 1.63
CA GLU A 100 -11.29 -16.52 1.61
C GLU A 100 -12.67 -16.40 2.22
#